data_09249149c8a9675d65e6f06d3e048fce
#
_entry.id   09249149c8a9675d65e6f06d3e048fce
#
_cell.length_a   1.000
_cell.length_b   1.000
_cell.length_c   1.000
_cell.angle_alpha   90.00
_cell.angle_beta   90.00
_cell.angle_gamma   90.00
#
_symmetry.space_group_name_H-M   'P 1'
#
loop_
_entity.id
_entity.type
_entity.pdbx_description
1 polymer ?
#
loop_
_entity_poly.entity_id
_entity_poly.type
_entity_poly.pdbx_seq_one_letter_code
_entity_poly.pdbx_strand_id
1 'polypeptide(L)'
;MTTLKADKFAHTGSIYEVSFDEILKHIIRSYKSLIHDNIQLRNDENKIRDILVEHYLNHPLKRQELGIDNLIFNREPSENMAKGFVDIKIQTMISLNNPQAYYIFECKRLDGSMDLNRKYVKEGIMRFISEKYSSYYGLNGMLGFEVCKLDTTANIEKINRLAAADYPGTHVIKSIARTVATREFNYSYVSSHNTVSLREIALYHLMLDFSGVIENK
;
A
#
# COMPACT_ATOMS: atom_id res chain seq x y z
N MET A 1 22.69 -11.77 31.76
CA MET A 1 21.39 -11.42 31.16
C MET A 1 21.40 -9.93 30.85
N THR A 2 21.60 -9.57 29.60
CA THR A 2 21.66 -8.15 29.18
C THR A 2 20.23 -7.73 28.85
N THR A 3 19.64 -6.90 29.67
CA THR A 3 18.32 -6.29 29.44
C THR A 3 18.39 -5.41 28.19
N LEU A 4 17.72 -5.80 27.13
CA LEU A 4 17.51 -4.96 25.96
C LEU A 4 16.69 -3.73 26.37
N LYS A 5 17.33 -2.57 26.34
CA LYS A 5 16.67 -1.31 26.69
C LYS A 5 15.66 -0.92 25.60
N ALA A 6 14.43 -0.64 26.02
CA ALA A 6 13.32 -0.21 25.16
C ALA A 6 13.64 1.03 24.30
N ASP A 7 14.57 1.87 24.75
CA ASP A 7 15.02 3.09 24.05
C ASP A 7 15.65 2.83 22.66
N LYS A 8 16.18 1.63 22.42
CA LYS A 8 16.68 1.24 21.10
C LYS A 8 15.56 0.97 20.07
N PHE A 9 14.39 0.55 20.54
CA PHE A 9 13.24 0.28 19.65
C PHE A 9 12.52 1.57 19.23
N ALA A 10 12.43 2.59 20.09
CA ALA A 10 11.83 3.86 19.73
C ALA A 10 12.63 4.59 18.63
N HIS A 11 13.96 4.49 18.65
CA HIS A 11 14.82 5.14 17.64
C HIS A 11 14.79 4.42 16.29
N THR A 12 14.66 3.09 16.28
CA THR A 12 14.50 2.30 15.05
C THR A 12 13.12 2.56 14.40
N GLY A 13 12.05 2.71 15.17
CA GLY A 13 10.73 3.04 14.65
C GLY A 13 10.73 4.33 13.82
N SER A 14 11.35 5.39 14.33
CA SER A 14 11.45 6.69 13.66
C SER A 14 12.19 6.63 12.29
N ILE A 15 13.26 5.84 12.20
CA ILE A 15 14.01 5.68 10.92
C ILE A 15 13.18 4.91 9.89
N TYR A 16 12.43 3.91 10.30
CA TYR A 16 11.56 3.14 9.41
C TYR A 16 10.36 3.96 8.92
N GLU A 17 9.79 4.79 9.78
CA GLU A 17 8.71 5.71 9.40
C GLU A 17 9.17 6.72 8.34
N VAL A 18 10.32 7.33 8.52
CA VAL A 18 10.91 8.24 7.52
C VAL A 18 11.11 7.53 6.18
N SER A 19 11.63 6.30 6.19
CA SER A 19 11.80 5.51 4.95
C SER A 19 10.45 5.17 4.29
N PHE A 20 9.42 4.92 5.08
CA PHE A 20 8.09 4.61 4.56
C PHE A 20 7.41 5.83 3.93
N ASP A 21 7.55 7.00 4.54
CA ASP A 21 7.07 8.26 3.96
C ASP A 21 7.70 8.55 2.59
N GLU A 22 8.99 8.27 2.41
CA GLU A 22 9.64 8.41 1.10
C GLU A 22 9.05 7.42 0.08
N ILE A 23 8.74 6.19 0.47
CA ILE A 23 8.04 5.23 -0.39
C ILE A 23 6.69 5.78 -0.85
N LEU A 24 5.87 6.30 0.09
CA LEU A 24 4.58 6.89 -0.24
C LEU A 24 4.73 8.07 -1.21
N LYS A 25 5.71 8.95 -0.99
CA LYS A 25 5.99 10.09 -1.89
C LYS A 25 6.36 9.61 -3.29
N HIS A 26 7.21 8.61 -3.44
CA HIS A 26 7.60 8.08 -4.74
C HIS A 26 6.43 7.43 -5.48
N ILE A 27 5.58 6.67 -4.79
CA ILE A 27 4.37 6.10 -5.37
C ILE A 27 3.43 7.23 -5.87
N ILE A 28 3.20 8.27 -5.06
CA ILE A 28 2.36 9.41 -5.42
C ILE A 28 2.93 10.17 -6.63
N ARG A 29 4.23 10.43 -6.66
CA ARG A 29 4.90 11.10 -7.80
C ARG A 29 4.80 10.27 -9.07
N SER A 30 5.05 8.95 -8.98
CA SER A 30 4.91 8.03 -10.09
C SER A 30 3.48 7.97 -10.62
N TYR A 31 2.49 7.92 -9.75
CA TYR A 31 1.09 8.02 -10.11
C TYR A 31 0.77 9.34 -10.85
N LYS A 32 1.22 10.49 -10.31
CA LYS A 32 1.00 11.80 -10.95
C LYS A 32 1.66 11.87 -12.34
N SER A 33 2.87 11.32 -12.49
CA SER A 33 3.55 11.24 -13.78
C SER A 33 2.76 10.38 -14.77
N LEU A 34 2.23 9.23 -14.34
CA LEU A 34 1.39 8.36 -15.17
C LEU A 34 0.13 9.07 -15.65
N ILE A 35 -0.57 9.78 -14.76
CA ILE A 35 -1.76 10.56 -15.14
C ILE A 35 -1.40 11.68 -16.11
N HIS A 36 -0.28 12.38 -15.88
CA HIS A 36 0.21 13.44 -16.76
C HIS A 36 0.53 12.92 -18.18
N ASP A 37 1.18 11.76 -18.25
CA ASP A 37 1.52 11.10 -19.54
C ASP A 37 0.27 10.58 -20.29
N ASN A 38 -0.90 10.57 -19.64
CA ASN A 38 -2.22 10.22 -20.20
C ASN A 38 -2.26 8.85 -20.90
N ILE A 39 -1.56 7.87 -20.31
CA ILE A 39 -1.50 6.50 -20.86
C ILE A 39 -2.82 5.81 -20.59
N GLN A 40 -3.46 5.29 -21.66
CA GLN A 40 -4.70 4.53 -21.54
C GLN A 40 -4.45 3.18 -20.85
N LEU A 41 -5.22 2.91 -19.81
CA LEU A 41 -5.10 1.73 -18.96
C LEU A 41 -6.33 0.82 -19.10
N ARG A 42 -6.09 -0.48 -19.17
CA ARG A 42 -7.18 -1.44 -19.04
C ARG A 42 -7.72 -1.44 -17.61
N ASN A 43 -9.02 -1.63 -17.46
CA ASN A 43 -9.67 -1.83 -16.15
C ASN A 43 -9.32 -3.22 -15.59
N ASP A 44 -8.04 -3.41 -15.26
CA ASP A 44 -7.46 -4.63 -14.73
C ASP A 44 -6.43 -4.29 -13.63
N GLU A 45 -6.59 -4.87 -12.44
CA GLU A 45 -5.76 -4.59 -11.26
C GLU A 45 -4.27 -4.83 -11.54
N ASN A 46 -3.96 -5.99 -12.14
CA ASN A 46 -2.59 -6.37 -12.42
C ASN A 46 -1.97 -5.46 -13.49
N LYS A 47 -2.72 -5.09 -14.52
CA LYS A 47 -2.22 -4.20 -15.57
C LYS A 47 -1.93 -2.80 -15.06
N ILE A 48 -2.80 -2.23 -14.20
CA ILE A 48 -2.57 -0.93 -13.59
C ILE A 48 -1.32 -0.98 -12.70
N ARG A 49 -1.22 -1.99 -11.83
CA ARG A 49 -0.05 -2.22 -10.98
C ARG A 49 1.23 -2.35 -11.81
N ASP A 50 1.21 -3.22 -12.83
CA ASP A 50 2.40 -3.53 -13.64
C ASP A 50 2.91 -2.28 -14.37
N ILE A 51 2.02 -1.47 -14.94
CA ILE A 51 2.39 -0.21 -15.58
C ILE A 51 2.99 0.76 -14.56
N LEU A 52 2.36 0.93 -13.39
CA LEU A 52 2.88 1.80 -12.33
C LEU A 52 4.27 1.36 -11.89
N VAL A 53 4.49 0.05 -11.70
CA VAL A 53 5.78 -0.47 -11.21
C VAL A 53 6.83 -0.46 -12.30
N GLU A 54 6.55 -1.00 -13.49
CA GLU A 54 7.56 -1.20 -14.52
C GLU A 54 7.91 0.08 -15.27
N HIS A 55 6.90 0.90 -15.60
CA HIS A 55 7.10 2.08 -16.42
C HIS A 55 7.37 3.37 -15.63
N TYR A 56 7.12 3.38 -14.31
CA TYR A 56 7.32 4.58 -13.49
C TYR A 56 8.27 4.32 -12.30
N LEU A 57 7.99 3.34 -11.44
CA LEU A 57 8.80 3.09 -10.25
C LEU A 57 10.15 2.43 -10.56
N ASN A 58 10.23 1.61 -11.61
CA ASN A 58 11.45 0.88 -12.00
C ASN A 58 12.08 1.37 -13.30
N HIS A 59 11.38 2.17 -14.12
CA HIS A 59 11.94 2.64 -15.39
C HIS A 59 13.14 3.58 -15.15
N PRO A 60 14.34 3.33 -15.71
CA PRO A 60 15.56 4.07 -15.36
C PRO A 60 15.44 5.60 -15.48
N LEU A 61 14.85 6.08 -16.59
CA LEU A 61 14.68 7.53 -16.81
C LEU A 61 13.68 8.13 -15.82
N LYS A 62 12.56 7.45 -15.54
CA LYS A 62 11.58 7.93 -14.56
C LYS A 62 12.13 7.90 -13.14
N ARG A 63 12.93 6.91 -12.79
CA ARG A 63 13.61 6.86 -11.48
C ARG A 63 14.54 8.06 -11.31
N GLN A 64 15.33 8.40 -12.34
CA GLN A 64 16.20 9.57 -12.31
C GLN A 64 15.38 10.87 -12.20
N GLU A 65 14.33 11.03 -12.99
CA GLU A 65 13.40 12.18 -12.96
C GLU A 65 12.75 12.37 -11.59
N LEU A 66 12.32 11.27 -10.96
CA LEU A 66 11.58 11.27 -9.70
C LEU A 66 12.48 11.16 -8.46
N GLY A 67 13.80 11.00 -8.63
CA GLY A 67 14.77 10.86 -7.54
C GLY A 67 14.60 9.56 -6.74
N ILE A 68 14.30 8.45 -7.42
CA ILE A 68 14.11 7.14 -6.78
C ILE A 68 15.44 6.39 -6.75
N ASP A 69 16.32 6.70 -5.83
CA ASP A 69 17.68 6.14 -5.85
C ASP A 69 17.82 4.87 -4.98
N ASN A 70 17.23 4.85 -3.79
CA ASN A 70 17.52 3.87 -2.74
C ASN A 70 16.44 2.81 -2.52
N LEU A 71 15.48 2.67 -3.44
CA LEU A 71 14.35 1.77 -3.33
C LEU A 71 14.32 0.75 -4.48
N ILE A 72 13.97 -0.48 -4.18
CA ILE A 72 13.76 -1.55 -5.16
C ILE A 72 12.32 -2.01 -5.05
N PHE A 73 11.58 -1.91 -6.16
CA PHE A 73 10.18 -2.31 -6.26
C PHE A 73 10.09 -3.64 -7.01
N ASN A 74 9.67 -4.69 -6.34
CA ASN A 74 9.48 -6.02 -6.93
C ASN A 74 7.99 -6.34 -7.00
N ARG A 75 7.47 -6.65 -8.20
CA ARG A 75 6.09 -7.10 -8.38
C ARG A 75 5.99 -8.61 -8.22
N GLU A 76 4.88 -9.07 -7.64
CA GLU A 76 4.53 -10.48 -7.47
C GLU A 76 5.66 -11.40 -6.96
N PRO A 77 6.52 -10.97 -6.03
CA PRO A 77 7.46 -11.90 -5.46
C PRO A 77 6.71 -12.93 -4.61
N SER A 78 7.11 -14.20 -4.74
CA SER A 78 6.64 -15.24 -3.84
C SER A 78 7.21 -15.00 -2.44
N GLU A 79 6.35 -14.79 -1.44
CA GLU A 79 6.82 -14.72 -0.03
C GLU A 79 7.23 -16.09 0.51
N ASN A 80 6.50 -17.10 0.10
CA ASN A 80 6.75 -18.52 0.39
C ASN A 80 5.80 -19.31 -0.51
N MET A 81 6.19 -20.45 -1.06
CA MET A 81 5.32 -21.23 -1.94
C MET A 81 3.94 -21.52 -1.32
N ALA A 82 3.85 -21.57 0.02
CA ALA A 82 2.59 -21.80 0.75
C ALA A 82 1.77 -20.54 1.00
N LYS A 83 2.33 -19.32 0.91
CA LYS A 83 1.66 -18.06 1.30
C LYS A 83 1.11 -17.25 0.12
N GLY A 84 1.54 -17.56 -1.11
CA GLY A 84 1.12 -16.85 -2.32
C GLY A 84 1.96 -15.61 -2.63
N PHE A 85 1.48 -14.80 -3.57
CA PHE A 85 2.19 -13.62 -4.06
C PHE A 85 1.72 -12.36 -3.34
N VAL A 86 2.64 -11.42 -3.13
CA VAL A 86 2.35 -10.03 -2.76
C VAL A 86 2.33 -9.17 -4.02
N ASP A 87 1.52 -8.12 -4.07
CA ASP A 87 1.44 -7.30 -5.28
C ASP A 87 2.73 -6.50 -5.51
N ILE A 88 3.22 -5.80 -4.48
CA ILE A 88 4.47 -5.03 -4.56
C ILE A 88 5.27 -5.23 -3.27
N LYS A 89 6.49 -5.73 -3.40
CA LYS A 89 7.49 -5.81 -2.34
C LYS A 89 8.52 -4.70 -2.53
N ILE A 90 8.79 -3.94 -1.47
CA ILE A 90 9.72 -2.82 -1.53
C ILE A 90 10.83 -3.03 -0.52
N GLN A 91 12.06 -2.96 -1.01
CA GLN A 91 13.27 -3.04 -0.19
C GLN A 91 14.08 -1.75 -0.34
N THR A 92 14.72 -1.32 0.74
CA THR A 92 15.71 -0.26 0.69
C THR A 92 17.09 -0.87 0.40
N MET A 93 18.01 -0.10 -0.16
CA MET A 93 19.40 -0.55 -0.37
C MET A 93 20.05 -0.99 0.95
N ILE A 94 19.70 -0.35 2.07
CA ILE A 94 20.21 -0.69 3.41
C ILE A 94 19.69 -2.06 3.86
N SER A 95 18.47 -2.42 3.47
CA SER A 95 17.83 -3.68 3.87
C SER A 95 18.16 -4.88 2.98
N LEU A 96 18.94 -4.72 1.92
CA LEU A 96 19.27 -5.82 0.99
C LEU A 96 19.97 -7.00 1.66
N ASN A 97 20.76 -6.73 2.69
CA ASN A 97 21.44 -7.78 3.47
C ASN A 97 20.49 -8.54 4.42
N ASN A 98 19.25 -8.10 4.56
CA ASN A 98 18.21 -8.79 5.33
C ASN A 98 16.99 -9.07 4.44
N PRO A 99 16.87 -10.29 3.88
CA PRO A 99 15.79 -10.66 2.96
C PRO A 99 14.39 -10.52 3.56
N GLN A 100 14.27 -10.45 4.89
CA GLN A 100 13.00 -10.29 5.61
C GLN A 100 12.62 -8.83 5.84
N ALA A 101 13.55 -7.90 5.67
CA ALA A 101 13.34 -6.48 5.91
C ALA A 101 12.80 -5.79 4.65
N TYR A 102 11.48 -5.77 4.48
CA TYR A 102 10.80 -5.16 3.34
C TYR A 102 9.44 -4.62 3.75
N TYR A 103 8.92 -3.73 2.92
CA TYR A 103 7.54 -3.24 2.98
C TYR A 103 6.69 -3.93 1.92
N ILE A 104 5.40 -4.06 2.19
CA ILE A 104 4.42 -4.63 1.26
C ILE A 104 3.35 -3.60 0.93
N PHE A 105 2.99 -3.55 -0.34
CA PHE A 105 1.79 -2.88 -0.82
C PHE A 105 0.89 -3.88 -1.55
N GLU A 106 -0.36 -3.91 -1.14
CA GLU A 106 -1.42 -4.67 -1.80
C GLU A 106 -2.25 -3.71 -2.65
N CYS A 107 -2.59 -4.12 -3.85
CA CYS A 107 -3.36 -3.33 -4.81
C CYS A 107 -4.79 -3.85 -4.92
N LYS A 108 -5.77 -2.95 -4.95
CA LYS A 108 -7.17 -3.30 -5.18
C LYS A 108 -7.87 -2.24 -6.02
N ARG A 109 -8.66 -2.69 -7.01
CA ARG A 109 -9.54 -1.78 -7.75
C ARG A 109 -10.72 -1.35 -6.89
N LEU A 110 -11.17 -0.11 -7.12
CA LEU A 110 -12.33 0.50 -6.49
C LEU A 110 -13.20 1.18 -7.57
N ASP A 111 -14.50 0.90 -7.54
CA ASP A 111 -15.51 1.52 -8.40
C ASP A 111 -16.73 2.00 -7.59
N GLY A 112 -16.62 1.98 -6.26
CA GLY A 112 -17.70 2.31 -5.34
C GLY A 112 -18.73 1.20 -5.13
N SER A 113 -18.61 0.07 -5.86
CA SER A 113 -19.46 -1.11 -5.68
C SER A 113 -19.16 -1.83 -4.37
N MET A 114 -20.17 -2.54 -3.87
CA MET A 114 -20.02 -3.35 -2.68
C MET A 114 -19.04 -4.51 -2.89
N ASP A 115 -18.99 -5.07 -4.10
CA ASP A 115 -18.13 -6.21 -4.42
C ASP A 115 -16.65 -5.86 -4.37
N LEU A 116 -16.24 -4.75 -4.99
CA LEU A 116 -14.85 -4.31 -4.94
C LEU A 116 -14.47 -3.80 -3.53
N ASN A 117 -15.38 -3.16 -2.81
CA ASN A 117 -15.15 -2.78 -1.43
C ASN A 117 -14.97 -4.01 -0.51
N ARG A 118 -15.74 -5.09 -0.70
CA ARG A 118 -15.52 -6.36 -0.01
C ARG A 118 -14.17 -6.98 -0.31
N LYS A 119 -13.74 -6.96 -1.58
CA LYS A 119 -12.41 -7.44 -1.97
C LYS A 119 -11.31 -6.61 -1.32
N TYR A 120 -11.47 -5.29 -1.26
CA TYR A 120 -10.53 -4.39 -0.58
C TYR A 120 -10.31 -4.80 0.89
N VAL A 121 -11.39 -5.15 1.60
CA VAL A 121 -11.30 -5.62 3.00
C VAL A 121 -10.80 -7.06 3.06
N LYS A 122 -11.49 -8.01 2.41
CA LYS A 122 -11.26 -9.44 2.55
C LYS A 122 -9.96 -9.92 1.91
N GLU A 123 -9.66 -9.41 0.71
CA GLU A 123 -8.51 -9.82 -0.09
C GLU A 123 -7.35 -8.81 -0.05
N GLY A 124 -7.52 -7.72 0.69
CA GLY A 124 -6.51 -6.71 0.97
C GLY A 124 -6.18 -6.66 2.45
N ILE A 125 -6.93 -5.89 3.23
CA ILE A 125 -6.67 -5.64 4.66
C ILE A 125 -6.46 -6.95 5.45
N MET A 126 -7.34 -7.95 5.26
CA MET A 126 -7.28 -9.23 5.97
C MET A 126 -5.99 -10.04 5.70
N ARG A 127 -5.33 -9.84 4.57
CA ARG A 127 -4.05 -10.53 4.27
C ARG A 127 -2.93 -10.12 5.22
N PHE A 128 -2.91 -8.86 5.64
CA PHE A 128 -1.96 -8.36 6.64
C PHE A 128 -2.31 -8.84 8.04
N ILE A 129 -3.59 -8.81 8.39
CA ILE A 129 -4.08 -9.17 9.72
C ILE A 129 -3.92 -10.67 9.99
N SER A 130 -4.22 -11.51 9.00
CA SER A 130 -4.04 -12.97 9.07
C SER A 130 -2.57 -13.41 9.01
N GLU A 131 -1.63 -12.46 8.92
CA GLU A 131 -0.20 -12.71 8.77
C GLU A 131 0.15 -13.59 7.55
N LYS A 132 -0.73 -13.57 6.54
CA LYS A 132 -0.42 -14.14 5.24
C LYS A 132 0.81 -13.46 4.65
N TYR A 133 0.92 -12.15 4.89
CA TYR A 133 2.10 -11.35 4.57
C TYR A 133 2.91 -11.05 5.82
N SER A 134 4.23 -11.16 5.69
CA SER A 134 5.14 -10.74 6.73
C SER A 134 5.13 -9.20 6.81
N SER A 135 4.96 -8.65 7.99
CA SER A 135 5.04 -7.20 8.24
C SER A 135 6.24 -6.92 9.13
N TYR A 136 7.43 -6.95 8.55
CA TYR A 136 8.68 -6.82 9.30
C TYR A 136 8.73 -5.53 10.13
N TYR A 137 8.37 -4.41 9.51
CA TYR A 137 8.41 -3.09 10.16
C TYR A 137 7.11 -2.71 10.88
N GLY A 138 6.05 -3.49 10.78
CA GLY A 138 4.72 -3.13 11.27
C GLY A 138 3.99 -2.08 10.42
N LEU A 139 4.62 -1.60 9.35
CA LEU A 139 4.10 -0.61 8.39
C LEU A 139 3.91 -1.26 7.03
N ASN A 140 2.73 -1.13 6.44
CA ASN A 140 2.42 -1.65 5.12
C ASN A 140 1.48 -0.70 4.37
N GLY A 141 1.26 -0.94 3.09
CA GLY A 141 0.44 -0.10 2.25
C GLY A 141 -0.66 -0.83 1.51
N MET A 142 -1.71 -0.08 1.22
CA MET A 142 -2.80 -0.44 0.33
C MET A 142 -2.88 0.59 -0.79
N LEU A 143 -2.90 0.17 -2.04
CA LEU A 143 -3.18 1.03 -3.19
C LEU A 143 -4.60 0.75 -3.67
N GLY A 144 -5.50 1.71 -3.46
CA GLY A 144 -6.84 1.70 -4.02
C GLY A 144 -6.83 2.34 -5.39
N PHE A 145 -7.01 1.56 -6.45
CA PHE A 145 -7.10 2.05 -7.84
C PHE A 145 -8.55 2.41 -8.15
N GLU A 146 -8.89 3.69 -8.12
CA GLU A 146 -10.21 4.16 -8.49
C GLU A 146 -10.35 4.15 -10.02
N VAL A 147 -11.12 3.19 -10.54
CA VAL A 147 -11.25 2.92 -11.98
C VAL A 147 -12.47 3.58 -12.63
N CYS A 148 -13.25 4.31 -11.85
CA CYS A 148 -14.32 5.19 -12.30
C CYS A 148 -14.40 6.40 -11.38
N LYS A 149 -15.10 7.46 -11.83
CA LYS A 149 -15.33 8.65 -11.00
C LYS A 149 -16.15 8.27 -9.78
N LEU A 150 -15.60 8.51 -8.59
CA LEU A 150 -16.32 8.24 -7.33
C LEU A 150 -15.99 9.29 -6.26
N ASP A 151 -16.84 9.39 -5.25
CA ASP A 151 -16.53 10.12 -4.03
C ASP A 151 -15.68 9.23 -3.12
N THR A 152 -14.36 9.44 -3.15
CA THR A 152 -13.38 8.69 -2.36
C THR A 152 -13.71 8.70 -0.87
N THR A 153 -14.11 9.85 -0.32
CA THR A 153 -14.41 9.98 1.12
C THR A 153 -15.62 9.14 1.50
N ALA A 154 -16.71 9.26 0.74
CA ALA A 154 -17.91 8.45 0.96
C ALA A 154 -17.63 6.96 0.76
N ASN A 155 -16.73 6.59 -0.17
CA ASN A 155 -16.35 5.20 -0.38
C ASN A 155 -15.51 4.63 0.79
N ILE A 156 -14.60 5.41 1.36
CA ILE A 156 -13.86 5.04 2.58
C ILE A 156 -14.81 4.78 3.75
N GLU A 157 -15.85 5.59 3.92
CA GLU A 157 -16.86 5.36 4.94
C GLU A 157 -17.62 4.04 4.74
N LYS A 158 -17.92 3.67 3.47
CA LYS A 158 -18.50 2.36 3.15
C LYS A 158 -17.55 1.22 3.51
N ILE A 159 -16.26 1.34 3.17
CA ILE A 159 -15.23 0.35 3.50
C ILE A 159 -15.12 0.19 5.03
N ASN A 160 -15.10 1.28 5.79
CA ASN A 160 -15.05 1.26 7.24
C ASN A 160 -16.27 0.53 7.85
N ARG A 161 -17.47 0.82 7.34
CA ARG A 161 -18.70 0.12 7.78
C ARG A 161 -18.65 -1.37 7.47
N LEU A 162 -18.18 -1.75 6.28
CA LEU A 162 -17.98 -3.15 5.90
C LEU A 162 -16.97 -3.85 6.82
N ALA A 163 -15.83 -3.23 7.10
CA ALA A 163 -14.82 -3.80 7.97
C ALA A 163 -15.38 -4.06 9.37
N ALA A 164 -16.16 -3.12 9.92
CA ALA A 164 -16.73 -3.24 11.25
C ALA A 164 -17.88 -4.27 11.33
N ALA A 165 -18.76 -4.31 10.32
CA ALA A 165 -19.98 -5.12 10.36
C ALA A 165 -19.78 -6.56 9.85
N ASP A 166 -19.13 -6.68 8.67
CA ASP A 166 -19.07 -7.97 7.94
C ASP A 166 -17.72 -8.69 8.16
N TYR A 167 -16.70 -7.98 8.64
CA TYR A 167 -15.35 -8.51 8.81
C TYR A 167 -14.77 -8.19 10.20
N PRO A 168 -15.37 -8.64 11.30
CA PRO A 168 -14.85 -8.39 12.66
C PRO A 168 -13.44 -8.92 12.85
N GLY A 169 -13.03 -9.92 12.07
CA GLY A 169 -11.65 -10.42 12.03
C GLY A 169 -10.61 -9.41 11.51
N THR A 170 -11.02 -8.21 11.06
CA THR A 170 -10.09 -7.11 10.76
C THR A 170 -9.45 -6.51 12.01
N HIS A 171 -9.92 -6.86 13.20
CA HIS A 171 -9.33 -6.46 14.48
C HIS A 171 -8.95 -4.98 14.51
N VAL A 172 -9.87 -4.11 14.07
CA VAL A 172 -9.65 -2.67 13.90
C VAL A 172 -9.38 -2.01 15.24
N ILE A 173 -8.22 -1.35 15.39
CA ILE A 173 -7.90 -0.45 16.50
C ILE A 173 -8.33 0.98 16.12
N LYS A 174 -7.93 1.42 14.90
CA LYS A 174 -8.35 2.69 14.32
C LYS A 174 -8.84 2.45 12.90
N SER A 175 -10.07 2.91 12.60
CA SER A 175 -10.65 2.86 11.26
C SER A 175 -9.82 3.69 10.28
N ILE A 176 -10.00 3.44 8.99
CA ILE A 176 -9.35 4.22 7.93
C ILE A 176 -9.74 5.69 8.10
N ALA A 177 -8.75 6.52 8.39
CA ALA A 177 -8.90 7.95 8.59
C ALA A 177 -7.87 8.73 7.76
N ARG A 178 -8.21 9.95 7.38
CA ARG A 178 -7.33 10.81 6.57
C ARG A 178 -5.99 11.04 7.28
N THR A 179 -4.92 10.98 6.50
CA THR A 179 -3.57 11.38 6.92
C THR A 179 -2.89 12.20 5.83
N VAL A 180 -1.71 12.70 6.07
CA VAL A 180 -0.94 13.50 5.10
C VAL A 180 0.34 12.76 4.75
N ALA A 181 0.37 12.07 3.61
CA ALA A 181 1.60 11.50 3.06
C ALA A 181 2.44 12.57 2.35
N THR A 182 1.79 13.47 1.60
CA THR A 182 2.40 14.66 1.01
C THR A 182 1.43 15.82 1.04
N ARG A 183 1.95 17.06 1.05
CA ARG A 183 1.09 18.28 1.03
C ARG A 183 0.24 18.41 -0.23
N GLU A 184 0.65 17.75 -1.30
CA GLU A 184 0.04 17.86 -2.63
C GLU A 184 -0.90 16.71 -2.97
N PHE A 185 -1.13 15.78 -2.05
CA PHE A 185 -1.96 14.61 -2.27
C PHE A 185 -2.94 14.40 -1.11
N ASN A 186 -4.22 14.61 -1.40
CA ASN A 186 -5.29 14.64 -0.40
C ASN A 186 -5.96 13.29 -0.13
N TYR A 187 -5.60 12.24 -0.85
CA TYR A 187 -6.27 10.93 -0.79
C TYR A 187 -5.40 9.87 -0.12
N SER A 188 -4.69 10.29 0.92
CA SER A 188 -3.93 9.40 1.79
C SER A 188 -4.64 9.20 3.13
N TYR A 189 -4.67 7.96 3.58
CA TYR A 189 -5.36 7.54 4.80
C TYR A 189 -4.48 6.55 5.56
N VAL A 190 -4.82 6.31 6.83
CA VAL A 190 -4.17 5.32 7.67
C VAL A 190 -5.20 4.61 8.53
N SER A 191 -4.99 3.32 8.76
CA SER A 191 -5.71 2.52 9.75
C SER A 191 -4.74 1.74 10.62
N SER A 192 -5.16 1.30 11.80
CA SER A 192 -4.38 0.38 12.62
C SER A 192 -5.20 -0.83 13.05
N HIS A 193 -4.52 -1.97 13.14
CA HIS A 193 -5.14 -3.27 13.37
C HIS A 193 -4.24 -4.11 14.28
N ASN A 194 -4.83 -5.03 15.05
CA ASN A 194 -4.10 -6.14 15.64
C ASN A 194 -4.06 -7.32 14.65
N THR A 195 -2.91 -7.93 14.48
CA THR A 195 -2.80 -9.20 13.75
C THR A 195 -3.35 -10.36 14.59
N VAL A 196 -3.47 -11.53 13.98
CA VAL A 196 -3.88 -12.76 14.70
C VAL A 196 -2.93 -13.13 15.84
N SER A 197 -1.65 -12.71 15.78
CA SER A 197 -0.68 -12.85 16.87
C SER A 197 -0.69 -11.66 17.85
N LEU A 198 -1.69 -10.79 17.79
CA LEU A 198 -1.88 -9.59 18.63
C LEU A 198 -0.77 -8.52 18.47
N ARG A 199 -0.06 -8.51 17.36
CA ARG A 199 0.87 -7.45 17.02
C ARG A 199 0.13 -6.30 16.34
N GLU A 200 0.34 -5.08 16.81
CA GLU A 200 -0.20 -3.89 16.14
C GLU A 200 0.53 -3.62 14.83
N ILE A 201 -0.23 -3.35 13.76
CA ILE A 201 0.27 -2.91 12.46
C ILE A 201 -0.47 -1.67 12.00
N ALA A 202 0.22 -0.81 11.25
CA ALA A 202 -0.39 0.30 10.53
C ALA A 202 -0.46 -0.01 9.04
N LEU A 203 -1.62 0.29 8.45
CA LEU A 203 -1.85 0.24 7.00
C LEU A 203 -2.07 1.65 6.48
N TYR A 204 -1.20 2.09 5.59
CA TYR A 204 -1.36 3.34 4.85
C TYR A 204 -2.10 3.07 3.55
N HIS A 205 -3.11 3.88 3.25
CA HIS A 205 -3.95 3.71 2.07
C HIS A 205 -3.76 4.92 1.16
N LEU A 206 -3.36 4.68 -0.09
CA LEU A 206 -3.35 5.69 -1.14
C LEU A 206 -4.48 5.37 -2.12
N MET A 207 -5.44 6.30 -2.25
CA MET A 207 -6.53 6.21 -3.23
C MET A 207 -6.10 6.96 -4.48
N LEU A 208 -5.84 6.22 -5.55
CA LEU A 208 -5.26 6.70 -6.80
C LEU A 208 -6.34 6.72 -7.87
N ASP A 209 -6.81 7.91 -8.26
CA ASP A 209 -7.87 8.10 -9.27
C ASP A 209 -7.33 7.92 -10.69
N PHE A 210 -7.57 6.75 -11.26
CA PHE A 210 -7.28 6.42 -12.66
C PHE A 210 -8.48 6.61 -13.59
N SER A 211 -9.62 7.10 -13.10
CA SER A 211 -10.88 7.16 -13.87
C SER A 211 -10.75 7.92 -15.20
N GLY A 212 -9.85 8.91 -15.26
CA GLY A 212 -9.61 9.71 -16.47
C GLY A 212 -8.76 9.01 -17.55
N VAL A 213 -8.11 7.89 -17.22
CA VAL A 213 -7.19 7.17 -18.12
C VAL A 213 -7.58 5.69 -18.31
N ILE A 214 -8.68 5.24 -17.72
CA ILE A 214 -9.22 3.90 -17.98
C ILE A 214 -9.90 3.87 -19.35
N GLU A 215 -9.54 2.87 -20.17
CA GLU A 215 -10.16 2.64 -21.49
C GLU A 215 -11.69 2.46 -21.32
N ASN A 216 -12.47 3.29 -22.01
CA ASN A 216 -13.90 3.05 -22.15
C ASN A 216 -14.09 1.81 -23.05
N LYS A 217 -14.79 0.81 -22.54
CA LYS A 217 -15.20 -0.35 -23.34
C LYS A 217 -16.31 0.02 -24.31
#